data_62e33268dd05d7c686c50ffca491d92e
#
_entry.id   62e33268dd05d7c686c50ffca491d92e
#
_cell.length_a   1.000
_cell.length_b   1.000
_cell.length_c   1.000
_cell.angle_alpha   90.00
_cell.angle_beta   90.00
_cell.angle_gamma   90.00
#
_symmetry.space_group_name_H-M   'P 1'
#
loop_
_entity.id
_entity.type
_entity.pdbx_description
1 polymer ?
#
loop_
_entity_poly.entity_id
_entity_poly.type
_entity_poly.pdbx_seq_one_letter_code
_entity_poly.pdbx_strand_id
1 'polypeptide(L)'
;IHIDGSGLTLHDQHIGGHPEWAEGNLLIGRKGKDQIFYDVDQRKVVGQLGTPKMFPKPEGDISLSPNGRWFVNGYKKDSKNYYAIFRRTDGAFARSEGIDKGSYSGDIRIDPAPRWNRTNDAILIPGIAKNKTRQMFVIRVVATGESP
;
A
#
# COMPACT_ATOMS: atom_id res chain seq x y z
N ILE A 1 10.03 -6.59 -20.81
CA ILE A 1 11.04 -5.84 -21.56
C ILE A 1 12.43 -6.35 -21.21
N HIS A 2 13.28 -6.58 -22.19
CA HIS A 2 14.68 -6.94 -21.99
C HIS A 2 15.53 -5.70 -21.68
N ILE A 3 16.76 -5.90 -21.18
CA ILE A 3 17.65 -4.79 -20.82
C ILE A 3 18.04 -3.91 -22.01
N ASP A 4 17.98 -4.44 -23.21
CA ASP A 4 18.19 -3.72 -24.49
C ASP A 4 16.95 -2.97 -24.99
N GLY A 5 15.86 -2.99 -24.22
CA GLY A 5 14.59 -2.36 -24.56
C GLY A 5 13.67 -3.18 -25.45
N SER A 6 14.09 -4.36 -25.90
CA SER A 6 13.23 -5.25 -26.69
C SER A 6 12.24 -6.01 -25.80
N GLY A 7 11.28 -6.70 -26.43
CA GLY A 7 10.32 -7.54 -25.70
C GLY A 7 9.30 -6.77 -24.85
N LEU A 8 9.03 -5.49 -25.16
CA LEU A 8 7.95 -4.75 -24.52
C LEU A 8 6.61 -5.43 -24.81
N THR A 9 5.90 -5.81 -23.76
CA THR A 9 4.60 -6.48 -23.87
C THR A 9 3.51 -5.63 -23.24
N LEU A 10 2.44 -5.37 -24.01
CA LEU A 10 1.22 -4.77 -23.48
C LEU A 10 0.34 -5.85 -22.83
N HIS A 11 -0.17 -5.58 -21.63
CA HIS A 11 -1.14 -6.43 -20.96
C HIS A 11 -2.55 -5.88 -21.17
N ASP A 12 -3.50 -6.74 -21.52
CA ASP A 12 -4.89 -6.36 -21.83
C ASP A 12 -5.68 -5.91 -20.59
N GLN A 13 -5.20 -6.26 -19.40
CA GLN A 13 -5.84 -5.89 -18.15
C GLN A 13 -5.31 -4.55 -17.65
N HIS A 14 -6.20 -3.59 -17.47
CA HIS A 14 -5.84 -2.35 -16.80
C HIS A 14 -5.73 -2.60 -15.29
N ILE A 15 -4.52 -2.58 -14.77
CA ILE A 15 -4.21 -2.64 -13.33
C ILE A 15 -3.86 -1.23 -12.88
N GLY A 16 -4.76 -0.60 -12.15
CA GLY A 16 -4.65 0.79 -11.71
C GLY A 16 -4.11 0.94 -10.29
N GLY A 17 -4.12 2.17 -9.80
CA GLY A 17 -3.55 2.56 -8.52
C GLY A 17 -2.04 2.74 -8.63
N HIS A 18 -1.33 2.34 -7.59
CA HIS A 18 0.13 2.28 -7.51
C HIS A 18 0.58 0.82 -7.43
N PRO A 19 0.64 0.08 -8.56
CA PRO A 19 0.97 -1.35 -8.53
C PRO A 19 2.33 -1.62 -7.91
N GLU A 20 2.43 -2.70 -7.15
CA GLU A 20 3.66 -3.16 -6.51
C GLU A 20 3.85 -4.67 -6.77
N TRP A 21 5.10 -5.08 -6.89
CA TRP A 21 5.42 -6.50 -7.01
C TRP A 21 5.11 -7.24 -5.70
N ALA A 22 4.53 -8.42 -5.85
CA ALA A 22 4.38 -9.41 -4.79
C ALA A 22 5.35 -10.59 -5.01
N GLU A 23 5.03 -11.75 -4.47
CA GLU A 23 5.85 -12.93 -4.65
C GLU A 23 5.84 -13.42 -6.11
N GLY A 24 6.98 -13.86 -6.60
CA GLY A 24 7.12 -14.38 -7.97
C GLY A 24 6.74 -13.32 -9.03
N ASN A 25 5.88 -13.68 -9.96
CA ASN A 25 5.42 -12.84 -11.06
C ASN A 25 4.04 -12.20 -10.79
N LEU A 26 3.69 -12.01 -9.51
CA LEU A 26 2.43 -11.38 -9.13
C LEU A 26 2.61 -9.88 -8.92
N LEU A 27 1.67 -9.10 -9.46
CA LEU A 27 1.46 -7.69 -9.12
C LEU A 27 0.26 -7.55 -8.19
N ILE A 28 0.37 -6.69 -7.19
CA ILE A 28 -0.77 -6.16 -6.44
C ILE A 28 -1.15 -4.83 -7.08
N GLY A 29 -2.43 -4.61 -7.30
CA GLY A 29 -2.95 -3.37 -7.83
C GLY A 29 -4.46 -3.29 -7.71
N ARG A 30 -5.06 -2.27 -8.31
CA ARG A 30 -6.50 -2.04 -8.27
C ARG A 30 -7.17 -2.52 -9.55
N LYS A 31 -8.31 -3.24 -9.41
CA LYS A 31 -9.27 -3.45 -10.49
C LYS A 31 -10.69 -3.12 -9.99
N GLY A 32 -11.27 -2.06 -10.53
CA GLY A 32 -12.54 -1.54 -10.01
C GLY A 32 -12.42 -1.04 -8.56
N LYS A 33 -13.13 -1.66 -7.64
CA LYS A 33 -13.11 -1.36 -6.19
C LYS A 33 -12.23 -2.31 -5.37
N ASP A 34 -11.59 -3.28 -6.03
CA ASP A 34 -10.86 -4.34 -5.38
C ASP A 34 -9.35 -4.13 -5.46
N GLN A 35 -8.64 -4.53 -4.41
CA GLN A 35 -7.23 -4.85 -4.47
C GLN A 35 -7.10 -6.28 -4.98
N ILE A 36 -6.29 -6.49 -6.02
CA ILE A 36 -6.19 -7.79 -6.69
C ILE A 36 -4.74 -8.24 -6.82
N PHE A 37 -4.58 -9.55 -6.98
CA PHE A 37 -3.36 -10.14 -7.50
C PHE A 37 -3.51 -10.42 -9.00
N TYR A 38 -2.58 -9.91 -9.76
CA TYR A 38 -2.48 -10.14 -11.19
C TYR A 38 -1.22 -10.93 -11.50
N ASP A 39 -1.39 -12.08 -12.15
CA ASP A 39 -0.28 -12.90 -12.62
C ASP A 39 0.17 -12.38 -13.99
N VAL A 40 1.40 -11.93 -14.07
CA VAL A 40 1.97 -11.31 -15.26
C VAL A 40 2.18 -12.34 -16.37
N ASP A 41 2.58 -13.57 -16.05
CA ASP A 41 2.82 -14.63 -17.02
C ASP A 41 1.50 -15.19 -17.58
N GLN A 42 0.54 -15.45 -16.68
CA GLN A 42 -0.79 -15.93 -17.06
C GLN A 42 -1.70 -14.82 -17.60
N ARG A 43 -1.31 -13.56 -17.50
CA ARG A 43 -2.05 -12.36 -17.92
C ARG A 43 -3.47 -12.30 -17.39
N LYS A 44 -3.66 -12.70 -16.13
CA LYS A 44 -4.99 -12.75 -15.51
C LYS A 44 -4.98 -12.36 -14.04
N VAL A 45 -6.13 -11.91 -13.55
CA VAL A 45 -6.38 -11.78 -12.11
C VAL A 45 -6.50 -13.17 -11.51
N VAL A 46 -5.69 -13.45 -10.50
CA VAL A 46 -5.64 -14.76 -9.83
C VAL A 46 -6.14 -14.72 -8.39
N GLY A 47 -6.42 -13.55 -7.86
CA GLY A 47 -6.92 -13.43 -6.49
C GLY A 47 -7.32 -12.01 -6.14
N GLN A 48 -7.94 -11.89 -4.96
CA GLN A 48 -8.32 -10.62 -4.34
C GLN A 48 -7.68 -10.52 -2.97
N LEU A 49 -7.30 -9.30 -2.60
CA LEU A 49 -6.72 -8.98 -1.31
C LEU A 49 -7.77 -8.27 -0.43
N GLY A 50 -8.20 -8.92 0.65
CA GLY A 50 -9.21 -8.36 1.55
C GLY A 50 -10.55 -8.07 0.86
N THR A 51 -11.21 -7.00 1.29
CA THR A 51 -12.51 -6.57 0.76
C THR A 51 -12.53 -5.06 0.47
N PRO A 52 -13.46 -4.55 -0.35
CA PRO A 52 -13.62 -3.12 -0.58
C PRO A 52 -13.90 -2.29 0.68
N LYS A 53 -14.47 -2.89 1.72
CA LYS A 53 -14.67 -2.20 3.03
C LYS A 53 -13.35 -1.96 3.76
N MET A 54 -12.39 -2.85 3.61
CA MET A 54 -11.06 -2.72 4.20
C MET A 54 -10.25 -1.64 3.47
N PHE A 55 -10.37 -1.59 2.16
CA PHE A 55 -9.62 -0.66 1.30
C PHE A 55 -10.56 0.32 0.58
N PRO A 56 -11.02 1.39 1.26
CA PRO A 56 -12.01 2.31 0.70
C PRO A 56 -11.48 3.15 -0.48
N LYS A 57 -10.17 3.20 -0.65
CA LYS A 57 -9.46 3.89 -1.72
C LYS A 57 -8.33 2.99 -2.26
N PRO A 58 -8.68 1.92 -2.98
CA PRO A 58 -7.70 0.94 -3.46
C PRO A 58 -6.71 1.50 -4.49
N GLU A 59 -6.98 2.69 -5.02
CA GLU A 59 -6.07 3.44 -5.89
C GLU A 59 -4.94 4.16 -5.14
N GLY A 60 -4.94 4.16 -3.80
CA GLY A 60 -3.92 4.81 -2.99
C GLY A 60 -2.56 4.11 -3.04
N ASP A 61 -1.59 4.70 -2.34
CA ASP A 61 -0.25 4.13 -2.26
C ASP A 61 -0.26 2.83 -1.46
N ILE A 62 0.35 1.80 -2.00
CA ILE A 62 0.39 0.48 -1.36
C ILE A 62 1.81 0.06 -1.01
N SER A 63 1.94 -0.87 -0.08
CA SER A 63 3.19 -1.55 0.19
C SER A 63 2.97 -2.93 0.79
N LEU A 64 3.68 -3.92 0.26
CA LEU A 64 3.74 -5.27 0.81
C LEU A 64 4.96 -5.40 1.73
N SER A 65 4.81 -6.07 2.86
CA SER A 65 5.95 -6.34 3.75
C SER A 65 6.95 -7.27 3.07
N PRO A 66 8.27 -7.20 3.39
CA PRO A 66 9.29 -8.05 2.78
C PRO A 66 9.00 -9.56 2.87
N ASN A 67 8.32 -10.01 3.93
CA ASN A 67 7.92 -11.41 4.08
C ASN A 67 6.57 -11.76 3.41
N GLY A 68 5.97 -10.83 2.70
CA GLY A 68 4.69 -11.01 2.02
C GLY A 68 3.45 -11.18 2.92
N ARG A 69 3.60 -11.13 4.25
CA ARG A 69 2.49 -11.41 5.18
C ARG A 69 1.57 -10.22 5.42
N TRP A 70 2.10 -9.00 5.36
CA TRP A 70 1.37 -7.79 5.64
C TRP A 70 1.25 -6.91 4.40
N PHE A 71 0.12 -6.28 4.27
CA PHE A 71 -0.18 -5.31 3.23
C PHE A 71 -0.67 -4.01 3.86
N VAL A 72 -0.25 -2.88 3.32
CA VAL A 72 -0.75 -1.57 3.70
C VAL A 72 -1.23 -0.81 2.48
N ASN A 73 -2.40 -0.19 2.60
CA ASN A 73 -2.93 0.77 1.63
C ASN A 73 -3.06 2.13 2.31
N GLY A 74 -2.25 3.08 1.86
CA GLY A 74 -2.32 4.47 2.27
C GLY A 74 -3.31 5.24 1.41
N TYR A 75 -4.21 6.02 2.02
CA TYR A 75 -5.19 6.80 1.28
C TYR A 75 -5.47 8.15 1.95
N LYS A 76 -5.97 9.09 1.14
CA LYS A 76 -6.34 10.42 1.59
C LYS A 76 -7.83 10.49 1.89
N LYS A 77 -8.15 11.10 3.03
CA LYS A 77 -9.52 11.50 3.36
C LYS A 77 -9.46 12.82 4.15
N ASP A 78 -10.25 13.79 3.71
CA ASP A 78 -10.21 15.15 4.24
C ASP A 78 -8.76 15.72 4.16
N SER A 79 -8.25 16.32 5.21
CA SER A 79 -6.88 16.82 5.25
C SER A 79 -5.86 15.84 5.83
N LYS A 80 -6.17 14.54 5.85
CA LYS A 80 -5.35 13.52 6.51
C LYS A 80 -5.03 12.35 5.59
N ASN A 81 -3.90 11.70 5.87
CA ASN A 81 -3.55 10.39 5.35
C ASN A 81 -3.95 9.31 6.36
N TYR A 82 -4.50 8.21 5.88
CA TYR A 82 -4.87 7.03 6.65
C TYR A 82 -4.19 5.80 6.07
N TYR A 83 -3.97 4.79 6.90
CA TYR A 83 -3.30 3.55 6.51
C TYR A 83 -4.14 2.36 6.94
N ALA A 84 -4.65 1.63 5.95
CA ALA A 84 -5.35 0.36 6.12
C ALA A 84 -4.31 -0.75 6.10
N ILE A 85 -4.14 -1.45 7.21
CA ILE A 85 -3.14 -2.50 7.42
C ILE A 85 -3.86 -3.83 7.49
N PHE A 86 -3.42 -4.80 6.69
CA PHE A 86 -4.06 -6.09 6.53
C PHE A 86 -3.04 -7.22 6.64
N ARG A 87 -3.33 -8.23 7.47
CA ARG A 87 -2.54 -9.44 7.58
C ARG A 87 -3.13 -10.54 6.67
N ARG A 88 -2.37 -10.97 5.69
CA ARG A 88 -2.82 -11.90 4.65
C ARG A 88 -3.06 -13.32 5.18
N THR A 89 -2.42 -13.71 6.28
CA THR A 89 -2.49 -15.08 6.82
C THR A 89 -3.81 -15.44 7.46
N ASP A 90 -4.48 -14.48 8.08
CA ASP A 90 -5.72 -14.70 8.85
C ASP A 90 -6.78 -13.61 8.65
N GLY A 91 -6.50 -12.64 7.79
CA GLY A 91 -7.43 -11.55 7.50
C GLY A 91 -7.53 -10.48 8.59
N ALA A 92 -6.64 -10.48 9.58
CA ALA A 92 -6.62 -9.42 10.59
C ALA A 92 -6.43 -8.04 9.96
N PHE A 93 -7.19 -7.06 10.43
CA PHE A 93 -7.27 -5.74 9.81
C PHE A 93 -7.25 -4.65 10.88
N ALA A 94 -6.47 -3.61 10.62
CA ALA A 94 -6.44 -2.39 11.42
C ALA A 94 -6.39 -1.15 10.52
N ARG A 95 -6.79 -0.02 11.07
CA ARG A 95 -6.66 1.29 10.42
C ARG A 95 -5.99 2.26 11.37
N SER A 96 -5.02 3.01 10.87
CA SER A 96 -4.37 4.06 11.64
C SER A 96 -5.33 5.21 11.98
N GLU A 97 -4.99 6.00 12.96
CA GLU A 97 -5.51 7.36 13.07
C GLU A 97 -5.09 8.20 11.84
N GLY A 98 -5.80 9.29 11.63
CA GLY A 98 -5.48 10.21 10.54
C GLY A 98 -4.26 11.05 10.83
N ILE A 99 -3.24 10.96 9.99
CA ILE A 99 -2.01 11.76 10.05
C ILE A 99 -2.19 13.03 9.23
N ASP A 100 -1.89 14.18 9.83
CA ASP A 100 -1.96 15.47 9.13
C ASP A 100 -1.01 15.46 7.92
N LYS A 101 -1.51 15.80 6.74
CA LYS A 101 -0.73 15.94 5.52
C LYS A 101 -0.50 17.39 5.11
N GLY A 102 -1.00 18.33 5.90
CA GLY A 102 -0.97 19.76 5.59
C GLY A 102 -1.82 20.12 4.36
N SER A 103 -1.72 21.37 3.96
CA SER A 103 -2.40 21.95 2.80
C SER A 103 -1.54 21.99 1.53
N TYR A 104 -0.44 21.27 1.51
CA TYR A 104 0.48 21.25 0.36
C TYR A 104 -0.16 20.57 -0.86
N SER A 105 0.10 21.13 -2.04
CA SER A 105 -0.44 20.67 -3.33
C SER A 105 0.67 20.60 -4.39
N GLY A 106 0.34 20.08 -5.57
CA GLY A 106 1.30 19.92 -6.66
C GLY A 106 2.48 19.02 -6.25
N ASP A 107 3.67 19.39 -6.66
CA ASP A 107 4.90 18.60 -6.45
C ASP A 107 5.35 18.56 -4.99
N ILE A 108 4.85 19.49 -4.16
CA ILE A 108 5.16 19.53 -2.73
C ILE A 108 4.10 18.87 -1.86
N ARG A 109 3.08 18.22 -2.41
CA ARG A 109 2.05 17.49 -1.64
C ARG A 109 2.67 16.36 -0.81
N ILE A 110 1.99 15.97 0.24
CA ILE A 110 2.36 14.80 1.04
C ILE A 110 1.43 13.63 0.68
N ASP A 111 1.95 12.70 -0.10
CA ASP A 111 1.27 11.44 -0.40
C ASP A 111 1.45 10.44 0.75
N PRO A 112 0.56 9.46 0.91
CA PRO A 112 0.67 8.47 1.99
C PRO A 112 1.99 7.68 1.97
N ALA A 113 2.43 7.23 0.81
CA ALA A 113 3.71 6.59 0.52
C ALA A 113 4.26 5.66 1.64
N PRO A 114 3.48 4.68 2.14
CA PRO A 114 3.94 3.79 3.22
C PRO A 114 5.11 2.92 2.75
N ARG A 115 6.05 2.64 3.68
CA ARG A 115 7.16 1.69 3.43
C ARG A 115 7.41 0.83 4.64
N TRP A 116 7.39 -0.48 4.45
CA TRP A 116 7.73 -1.43 5.49
C TRP A 116 9.22 -1.42 5.81
N ASN A 117 9.55 -1.64 7.07
CA ASN A 117 10.91 -1.96 7.46
C ASN A 117 11.25 -3.43 7.13
N ARG A 118 12.52 -3.80 7.25
CA ARG A 118 13.00 -5.15 6.91
C ARG A 118 12.52 -6.23 7.88
N THR A 119 12.17 -5.87 9.11
CA THR A 119 11.69 -6.79 10.16
C THR A 119 10.17 -7.00 10.14
N ASN A 120 9.44 -6.30 9.26
CA ASN A 120 8.00 -6.45 9.03
C ASN A 120 7.10 -6.06 10.20
N ASP A 121 7.60 -5.24 11.12
CA ASP A 121 6.92 -4.79 12.33
C ASP A 121 6.69 -3.28 12.40
N ALA A 122 7.16 -2.54 11.39
CA ALA A 122 7.04 -1.10 11.34
C ALA A 122 6.82 -0.57 9.91
N ILE A 123 6.04 0.51 9.81
CA ILE A 123 5.76 1.19 8.55
C ILE A 123 6.20 2.66 8.69
N LEU A 124 7.11 3.09 7.82
CA LEU A 124 7.50 4.48 7.70
C LEU A 124 6.47 5.23 6.84
N ILE A 125 6.04 6.39 7.31
CA ILE A 125 5.02 7.22 6.67
C ILE A 125 5.37 8.71 6.79
N PRO A 126 5.04 9.56 5.80
CA PRO A 126 5.21 11.00 5.90
C PRO A 126 4.00 11.69 6.53
N GLY A 127 4.24 12.87 7.12
CA GLY A 127 3.18 13.70 7.67
C GLY A 127 3.67 15.05 8.19
N ILE A 128 2.78 15.78 8.85
CA ILE A 128 3.06 17.05 9.49
C ILE A 128 3.05 16.87 11.00
N ALA A 129 4.14 17.25 11.65
CA ALA A 129 4.24 17.23 13.11
C ALA A 129 3.51 18.42 13.75
N LYS A 130 3.33 18.37 15.07
CA LYS A 130 2.67 19.45 15.85
C LYS A 130 3.31 20.82 15.67
N ASN A 131 4.63 20.88 15.46
CA ASN A 131 5.39 22.10 15.17
C ASN A 131 5.28 22.56 13.71
N LYS A 132 4.38 21.98 12.91
CA LYS A 132 4.12 22.30 11.50
C LYS A 132 5.27 21.95 10.52
N THR A 133 6.25 21.20 10.97
CA THR A 133 7.31 20.69 10.08
C THR A 133 6.89 19.36 9.43
N ARG A 134 7.40 19.11 8.22
CA ARG A 134 7.31 17.81 7.58
C ARG A 134 8.22 16.83 8.29
N GLN A 135 7.69 15.69 8.65
CA GLN A 135 8.42 14.65 9.35
C GLN A 135 8.05 13.25 8.81
N MET A 136 8.90 12.31 9.10
CA MET A 136 8.59 10.90 8.94
C MET A 136 8.12 10.34 10.29
N PHE A 137 7.05 9.56 10.24
CA PHE A 137 6.47 8.87 11.39
C PHE A 137 6.62 7.36 11.21
N VAL A 138 6.53 6.64 12.32
CA VAL A 138 6.58 5.18 12.33
C VAL A 138 5.29 4.64 12.94
N ILE A 139 4.57 3.82 12.20
CA ILE A 139 3.49 2.98 12.72
C ILE A 139 4.11 1.64 13.10
N ARG A 140 4.02 1.27 14.39
CA ARG A 140 4.40 -0.08 14.83
C ARG A 140 3.22 -1.02 14.70
N VAL A 141 3.47 -2.21 14.14
CA VAL A 141 2.49 -3.27 13.96
C VAL A 141 2.78 -4.35 15.00
N VAL A 142 1.98 -4.37 16.06
CA VAL A 142 2.08 -5.35 17.15
C VAL A 142 0.92 -6.33 17.06
N ALA A 143 1.19 -7.62 17.20
CA ALA A 143 0.13 -8.60 17.35
C ALA A 143 -0.60 -8.39 18.69
N THR A 144 -1.93 -8.45 18.68
CA THR A 144 -2.71 -8.37 19.93
C THR A 144 -2.32 -9.53 20.84
N GLY A 145 -1.76 -9.22 22.01
CA GLY A 145 -1.28 -10.21 23.00
C GLY A 145 0.22 -10.13 23.31
N GLU A 146 0.99 -9.42 22.53
CA GLU A 146 2.38 -9.09 22.82
C GLU A 146 2.44 -7.64 23.32
N SER A 147 2.79 -7.45 24.60
CA SER A 147 3.15 -6.13 25.12
C SER A 147 4.49 -5.70 24.51
N PRO A 148 4.67 -4.42 24.17
CA PRO A 148 5.93 -3.91 23.64
C PRO A 148 7.08 -4.03 24.66
#